data_ca9bc0eb4e20521640d1856812f00ffc
#
_entry.id   ca9bc0eb4e20521640d1856812f00ffc
#
_cell.length_a   1.000
_cell.length_b   1.000
_cell.length_c   1.000
_cell.angle_alpha   90.00
_cell.angle_beta   90.00
_cell.angle_gamma   90.00
#
_symmetry.space_group_name_H-M   'P 1'
#
loop_
_entity.id
_entity.type
_entity.pdbx_description
1 polymer ?
#
loop_
_entity_poly.entity_id
_entity_poly.type
_entity_poly.pdbx_seq_one_letter_code
_entity_poly.pdbx_strand_id
1 'polypeptide(L)'
;RAKTELFFPGFNKTLIRVFLTRSFLSIKFFWRNKTMKRQLLERLNSGPVICAEGFLFEVEKRGYLASGEFVPMVALEHPEVLENLHKDFQHAGSDIVQAFTYNGHREKMRVIGKEELLEPLNRSALRIAKKIADNPIHGEEQNLMSGNISNSNIWEQDNKKSHIEVEHMFTEMVDWAIDEGADLIMGETFYYAEEAYKALEIIKKSGLPAVINIAPMAENIMRDGISIIDTCKELEHRGADVVGMNCFRGPATMLPYLKEIRQAINCHX
;
A
#
# COMPACT_ATOMS: atom_id res chain seq x y z
N ARG A 1 -21.18 -30.43 -39.53
CA ARG A 1 -20.65 -29.77 -38.31
C ARG A 1 -21.70 -28.78 -37.84
N ALA A 2 -22.52 -29.19 -36.88
CA ALA A 2 -23.57 -28.36 -36.31
C ALA A 2 -22.97 -27.50 -35.20
N LYS A 3 -23.20 -26.19 -35.28
CA LYS A 3 -22.91 -25.24 -34.18
C LYS A 3 -24.19 -25.11 -33.36
N THR A 4 -24.16 -25.54 -32.11
CA THR A 4 -25.27 -25.33 -31.19
C THR A 4 -24.87 -24.21 -30.25
N GLU A 5 -25.57 -23.10 -30.30
CA GLU A 5 -25.40 -21.99 -29.34
C GLU A 5 -26.42 -22.16 -28.21
N LEU A 6 -25.93 -22.29 -27.01
CA LEU A 6 -26.78 -22.32 -25.81
C LEU A 6 -26.75 -20.93 -25.16
N PHE A 7 -27.92 -20.34 -25.03
CA PHE A 7 -28.12 -19.01 -24.45
C PHE A 7 -28.60 -19.15 -22.99
N PHE A 8 -27.87 -18.54 -22.07
CA PHE A 8 -28.29 -18.48 -20.66
C PHE A 8 -28.57 -17.01 -20.30
N PRO A 9 -29.80 -16.63 -19.97
CA PRO A 9 -30.11 -15.27 -19.56
C PRO A 9 -29.58 -15.02 -18.14
N GLY A 10 -28.76 -14.02 -17.98
CA GLY A 10 -28.24 -13.58 -16.66
C GLY A 10 -26.73 -13.41 -16.55
N PHE A 11 -25.96 -13.63 -17.61
CA PHE A 11 -24.52 -13.48 -17.57
C PHE A 11 -23.99 -12.51 -18.64
N ASN A 12 -23.04 -11.71 -18.27
CA ASN A 12 -22.38 -10.77 -19.18
C ASN A 12 -21.60 -11.54 -20.26
N LYS A 13 -21.59 -10.99 -21.48
CA LYS A 13 -21.12 -11.63 -22.71
C LYS A 13 -19.70 -12.19 -22.61
N THR A 14 -19.57 -13.47 -22.25
CA THR A 14 -18.32 -14.22 -22.39
C THR A 14 -18.54 -15.30 -23.47
N LEU A 15 -17.77 -15.23 -24.53
CA LEU A 15 -17.85 -16.18 -25.65
C LEU A 15 -17.22 -17.51 -25.22
N ILE A 16 -18.02 -18.54 -25.06
CA ILE A 16 -17.54 -19.90 -24.78
C ILE A 16 -17.43 -20.64 -26.11
N ARG A 17 -16.20 -20.96 -26.53
CA ARG A 17 -15.96 -21.86 -27.68
C ARG A 17 -15.93 -23.31 -27.17
N VAL A 18 -16.88 -24.10 -27.57
CA VAL A 18 -16.92 -25.55 -27.27
C VAL A 18 -16.38 -26.31 -28.47
N PHE A 19 -15.28 -27.02 -28.28
CA PHE A 19 -14.76 -27.97 -29.28
C PHE A 19 -15.25 -29.37 -28.90
N LEU A 20 -16.07 -29.99 -29.78
CA LEU A 20 -16.49 -31.38 -29.65
C LEU A 20 -15.51 -32.27 -30.39
N THR A 21 -14.69 -33.02 -29.67
CA THR A 21 -13.97 -34.17 -30.24
C THR A 21 -14.58 -35.47 -29.72
N ARG A 22 -14.73 -36.44 -30.63
CA ARG A 22 -15.29 -37.75 -30.29
C ARG A 22 -14.29 -38.55 -29.46
N SER A 23 -14.35 -38.47 -28.17
CA SER A 23 -13.90 -39.48 -27.18
C SER A 23 -14.13 -38.99 -25.78
N PHE A 24 -15.02 -39.63 -25.07
CA PHE A 24 -15.32 -39.51 -23.63
C PHE A 24 -15.41 -38.11 -23.03
N LEU A 25 -16.63 -37.71 -22.75
CA LEU A 25 -16.95 -36.49 -21.97
C LEU A 25 -16.37 -36.57 -20.56
N SER A 26 -15.20 -36.03 -20.39
CA SER A 26 -14.78 -35.56 -19.08
C SER A 26 -14.84 -34.04 -19.10
N ILE A 27 -15.99 -33.50 -18.78
CA ILE A 27 -16.09 -32.04 -18.58
C ILE A 27 -15.46 -31.78 -17.21
N LYS A 28 -14.17 -31.51 -17.21
CA LYS A 28 -13.55 -30.91 -16.03
C LYS A 28 -13.98 -29.45 -16.01
N PHE A 29 -15.04 -29.16 -15.28
CA PHE A 29 -15.37 -27.80 -14.89
C PHE A 29 -14.22 -27.32 -14.00
N PHE A 30 -13.25 -26.66 -14.59
CA PHE A 30 -12.34 -25.81 -13.81
C PHE A 30 -13.14 -24.55 -13.43
N TRP A 31 -14.02 -24.70 -12.44
CA TRP A 31 -14.47 -23.58 -11.67
C TRP A 31 -13.27 -23.17 -10.80
N ARG A 32 -12.40 -22.36 -11.34
CA ARG A 32 -11.58 -21.51 -10.50
C ARG A 32 -12.60 -20.51 -9.94
N ASN A 33 -13.15 -20.80 -8.76
CA ASN A 33 -13.84 -19.80 -7.98
C ASN A 33 -12.82 -18.70 -7.72
N LYS A 34 -12.77 -17.73 -8.64
CA LYS A 34 -12.13 -16.49 -8.33
C LYS A 34 -13.04 -15.83 -7.30
N THR A 35 -12.79 -16.15 -6.02
CA THR A 35 -13.41 -15.42 -4.91
C THR A 35 -13.23 -13.95 -5.23
N MET A 36 -14.32 -13.21 -5.31
CA MET A 36 -14.24 -11.79 -5.59
C MET A 36 -13.49 -11.14 -4.43
N LYS A 37 -12.32 -10.61 -4.72
CA LYS A 37 -11.48 -9.91 -3.74
C LYS A 37 -12.21 -8.66 -3.27
N ARG A 38 -12.67 -8.66 -2.01
CA ARG A 38 -13.29 -7.46 -1.44
C ARG A 38 -12.23 -6.36 -1.33
N GLN A 39 -12.60 -5.16 -1.72
CA GLN A 39 -11.71 -4.01 -1.67
C GLN A 39 -11.63 -3.43 -0.26
N LEU A 40 -10.66 -2.53 -0.03
CA LEU A 40 -10.36 -1.98 1.31
C LEU A 40 -11.61 -1.48 2.05
N LEU A 41 -12.41 -0.64 1.42
CA LEU A 41 -13.56 -0.02 2.07
C LEU A 41 -14.65 -1.04 2.40
N GLU A 42 -14.83 -2.06 1.56
CA GLU A 42 -15.77 -3.16 1.83
C GLU A 42 -15.34 -3.95 3.07
N ARG A 43 -14.04 -4.18 3.23
CA ARG A 43 -13.48 -4.87 4.40
C ARG A 43 -13.67 -4.03 5.65
N LEU A 44 -13.27 -2.75 5.60
CA LEU A 44 -13.36 -1.82 6.73
C LEU A 44 -14.80 -1.63 7.21
N ASN A 45 -15.77 -1.65 6.30
CA ASN A 45 -17.19 -1.59 6.65
C ASN A 45 -17.68 -2.89 7.34
N SER A 46 -16.92 -3.98 7.22
CA SER A 46 -17.27 -5.29 7.84
C SER A 46 -16.53 -5.50 9.16
N GLY A 47 -15.43 -4.80 9.40
CA GLY A 47 -14.62 -4.95 10.61
C GLY A 47 -13.21 -4.39 10.47
N PRO A 48 -12.36 -4.61 11.45
CA PRO A 48 -10.98 -4.14 11.38
C PRO A 48 -10.21 -4.85 10.26
N VAL A 49 -9.30 -4.13 9.63
CA VAL A 49 -8.40 -4.65 8.59
C VAL A 49 -6.98 -4.53 9.13
N ILE A 50 -6.28 -5.64 9.21
CA ILE A 50 -4.93 -5.69 9.79
C ILE A 50 -3.89 -5.50 8.68
N CYS A 51 -3.03 -4.51 8.86
CA CYS A 51 -1.85 -4.30 8.03
C CYS A 51 -0.62 -4.46 8.90
N ALA A 52 0.18 -5.48 8.65
CA ALA A 52 1.43 -5.65 9.37
C ALA A 52 2.44 -4.63 8.83
N GLU A 53 3.09 -3.96 9.75
CA GLU A 53 4.16 -3.01 9.49
C GLU A 53 5.37 -3.36 10.37
N GLY A 54 6.40 -2.54 10.34
CA GLY A 54 7.61 -2.80 11.11
C GLY A 54 8.65 -3.57 10.31
N PHE A 55 8.53 -3.55 8.99
CA PHE A 55 9.49 -4.17 8.06
C PHE A 55 10.92 -3.74 8.38
N LEU A 56 11.12 -2.45 8.61
CA LEU A 56 12.43 -1.86 8.91
C LEU A 56 13.12 -2.61 10.08
N PHE A 57 12.39 -2.73 11.19
CA PHE A 57 12.89 -3.35 12.42
C PHE A 57 13.10 -4.86 12.26
N GLU A 58 12.20 -5.55 11.57
CA GLU A 58 12.32 -7.00 11.37
C GLU A 58 13.46 -7.34 10.41
N VAL A 59 13.66 -6.57 9.36
CA VAL A 59 14.75 -6.76 8.40
C VAL A 59 16.10 -6.43 9.07
N GLU A 60 16.16 -5.34 9.85
CA GLU A 60 17.34 -4.99 10.67
C GLU A 60 17.68 -6.08 11.68
N LYS A 61 16.68 -6.53 12.44
CA LYS A 61 16.83 -7.59 13.45
C LYS A 61 17.32 -8.91 12.83
N ARG A 62 16.94 -9.20 11.60
CA ARG A 62 17.39 -10.38 10.85
C ARG A 62 18.78 -10.18 10.22
N GLY A 63 19.36 -8.98 10.31
CA GLY A 63 20.69 -8.68 9.82
C GLY A 63 20.78 -8.29 8.34
N TYR A 64 19.65 -7.97 7.72
CA TYR A 64 19.55 -7.64 6.29
C TYR A 64 19.33 -6.16 6.00
N LEU A 65 19.45 -5.31 7.00
CA LEU A 65 19.34 -3.85 6.84
C LEU A 65 20.46 -3.19 7.63
N ALA A 66 21.32 -2.48 6.94
CA ALA A 66 22.38 -1.71 7.58
C ALA A 66 21.80 -0.48 8.26
N SER A 67 22.31 -0.11 9.42
CA SER A 67 22.00 1.15 10.06
C SER A 67 22.45 2.31 9.15
N GLY A 68 21.74 3.41 9.21
CA GLY A 68 22.02 4.59 8.39
C GLY A 68 20.78 5.04 7.62
N GLU A 69 20.82 4.95 6.32
CA GLU A 69 19.73 5.50 5.48
C GLU A 69 18.49 4.63 5.40
N PHE A 70 18.58 3.38 5.87
CA PHE A 70 17.45 2.46 5.95
C PHE A 70 16.73 2.23 4.61
N VAL A 71 17.49 2.20 3.53
CA VAL A 71 16.95 1.93 2.18
C VAL A 71 16.65 0.43 2.06
N PRO A 72 15.51 0.02 1.49
CA PRO A 72 15.08 -1.38 1.47
C PRO A 72 15.80 -2.23 0.39
N MET A 73 17.15 -2.19 0.39
CA MET A 73 17.97 -2.95 -0.58
C MET A 73 17.73 -4.46 -0.51
N VAL A 74 17.22 -4.96 0.62
CA VAL A 74 16.82 -6.37 0.80
C VAL A 74 15.88 -6.85 -0.33
N ALA A 75 15.06 -5.96 -0.89
CA ALA A 75 14.16 -6.32 -1.99
C ALA A 75 14.91 -6.75 -3.27
N LEU A 76 16.15 -6.30 -3.44
CA LEU A 76 17.01 -6.70 -4.56
C LEU A 76 18.06 -7.74 -4.14
N GLU A 77 18.69 -7.52 -2.98
CA GLU A 77 19.84 -8.30 -2.54
C GLU A 77 19.42 -9.64 -1.92
N HIS A 78 18.27 -9.68 -1.24
CA HIS A 78 17.76 -10.85 -0.52
C HIS A 78 16.24 -10.95 -0.63
N PRO A 79 15.68 -11.06 -1.84
CA PRO A 79 14.23 -11.08 -2.04
C PRO A 79 13.51 -12.20 -1.28
N GLU A 80 14.19 -13.33 -1.06
CA GLU A 80 13.66 -14.47 -0.30
C GLU A 80 13.43 -14.11 1.19
N VAL A 81 14.24 -13.21 1.75
CA VAL A 81 14.08 -12.74 3.14
C VAL A 81 12.79 -11.91 3.25
N LEU A 82 12.60 -10.99 2.30
CA LEU A 82 11.41 -10.15 2.26
C LEU A 82 10.15 -11.00 2.00
N GLU A 83 10.24 -11.95 1.07
CA GLU A 83 9.14 -12.89 0.79
C GLU A 83 8.73 -13.67 2.05
N ASN A 84 9.71 -14.18 2.80
CA ASN A 84 9.45 -14.92 4.04
C ASN A 84 8.84 -14.01 5.12
N LEU A 85 9.30 -12.76 5.24
CA LEU A 85 8.75 -11.83 6.20
C LEU A 85 7.27 -11.52 5.90
N HIS A 86 6.92 -11.33 4.62
CA HIS A 86 5.51 -11.17 4.23
C HIS A 86 4.67 -12.39 4.61
N LYS A 87 5.20 -13.61 4.41
CA LYS A 87 4.50 -14.85 4.81
C LYS A 87 4.32 -14.91 6.33
N ASP A 88 5.34 -14.51 7.10
CA ASP A 88 5.23 -14.46 8.57
C ASP A 88 4.10 -13.52 9.00
N PHE A 89 3.99 -12.36 8.34
CA PHE A 89 2.91 -11.40 8.61
C PHE A 89 1.53 -11.97 8.21
N GLN A 90 1.43 -12.68 7.08
CA GLN A 90 0.20 -13.39 6.71
C GLN A 90 -0.19 -14.44 7.78
N HIS A 91 0.78 -15.24 8.24
CA HIS A 91 0.57 -16.22 9.31
C HIS A 91 0.08 -15.56 10.59
N ALA A 92 0.54 -14.35 10.87
CA ALA A 92 0.09 -13.58 12.03
C ALA A 92 -1.29 -12.94 11.85
N GLY A 93 -1.88 -13.04 10.65
CA GLY A 93 -3.23 -12.56 10.37
C GLY A 93 -3.33 -11.24 9.64
N SER A 94 -2.29 -10.81 8.94
CA SER A 94 -2.34 -9.56 8.16
C SER A 94 -3.27 -9.71 6.96
N ASP A 95 -4.20 -8.78 6.78
CA ASP A 95 -5.13 -8.69 5.64
C ASP A 95 -4.51 -7.96 4.46
N ILE A 96 -3.54 -7.09 4.74
CA ILE A 96 -2.84 -6.27 3.74
C ILE A 96 -1.37 -6.69 3.70
N VAL A 97 -0.85 -6.92 2.50
CA VAL A 97 0.58 -7.12 2.25
C VAL A 97 1.11 -5.79 1.69
N GLN A 98 1.82 -5.04 2.53
CA GLN A 98 2.37 -3.75 2.16
C GLN A 98 3.75 -3.94 1.51
N ALA A 99 3.94 -3.40 0.31
CA ALA A 99 5.26 -3.44 -0.34
C ALA A 99 6.28 -2.67 0.49
N PHE A 100 7.45 -3.26 0.73
CA PHE A 100 8.50 -2.63 1.50
C PHE A 100 9.28 -1.64 0.62
N THR A 101 8.64 -0.49 0.34
CA THR A 101 9.23 0.62 -0.41
C THR A 101 9.50 1.86 0.46
N TYR A 102 9.31 1.75 1.78
CA TYR A 102 9.65 2.80 2.75
C TYR A 102 11.11 3.22 2.54
N ASN A 103 11.38 4.52 2.41
CA ASN A 103 12.70 5.07 2.06
C ASN A 103 13.25 4.61 0.70
N GLY A 104 12.48 3.88 -0.10
CA GLY A 104 12.85 3.49 -1.46
C GLY A 104 12.58 4.60 -2.47
N HIS A 105 12.90 5.85 -2.13
CA HIS A 105 12.63 7.02 -2.95
C HIS A 105 13.92 7.68 -3.44
N ARG A 106 13.79 8.52 -4.47
CA ARG A 106 14.91 9.12 -5.20
C ARG A 106 15.97 9.75 -4.29
N GLU A 107 15.54 10.56 -3.31
CA GLU A 107 16.47 11.22 -2.41
C GLU A 107 17.34 10.24 -1.60
N LYS A 108 16.72 9.21 -1.03
CA LYS A 108 17.46 8.19 -0.26
C LYS A 108 18.42 7.40 -1.16
N MET A 109 17.99 7.07 -2.37
CA MET A 109 18.86 6.39 -3.35
C MET A 109 20.04 7.29 -3.76
N ARG A 110 19.80 8.61 -3.92
CA ARG A 110 20.83 9.61 -4.21
C ARG A 110 21.86 9.66 -3.07
N VAL A 111 21.42 9.68 -1.83
CA VAL A 111 22.29 9.76 -0.63
C VAL A 111 23.23 8.55 -0.57
N ILE A 112 22.75 7.35 -0.95
CA ILE A 112 23.58 6.14 -0.95
C ILE A 112 24.31 5.90 -2.30
N GLY A 113 24.13 6.81 -3.27
CA GLY A 113 24.80 6.72 -4.58
C GLY A 113 24.34 5.55 -5.45
N LYS A 114 23.04 5.18 -5.38
CA LYS A 114 22.47 4.02 -6.10
C LYS A 114 21.19 4.41 -6.86
N GLU A 115 21.12 5.61 -7.41
CA GLU A 115 19.93 6.11 -8.09
C GLU A 115 19.46 5.20 -9.25
N GLU A 116 20.41 4.55 -9.91
CA GLU A 116 20.11 3.61 -11.01
C GLU A 116 19.32 2.38 -10.56
N LEU A 117 19.32 2.10 -9.26
CA LEU A 117 18.56 0.98 -8.71
C LEU A 117 17.17 1.38 -8.20
N LEU A 118 16.79 2.64 -8.29
CA LEU A 118 15.54 3.18 -7.76
C LEU A 118 14.31 2.40 -8.26
N GLU A 119 14.09 2.35 -9.58
CA GLU A 119 12.96 1.64 -10.16
C GLU A 119 13.06 0.12 -9.97
N PRO A 120 14.23 -0.54 -10.24
CA PRO A 120 14.36 -1.97 -9.98
C PRO A 120 14.02 -2.36 -8.54
N LEU A 121 14.45 -1.57 -7.54
CA LEU A 121 14.19 -1.82 -6.12
C LEU A 121 12.68 -1.76 -5.82
N ASN A 122 12.03 -0.67 -6.24
CA ASN A 122 10.60 -0.48 -6.01
C ASN A 122 9.78 -1.59 -6.68
N ARG A 123 10.05 -1.87 -7.96
CA ARG A 123 9.31 -2.92 -8.69
C ARG A 123 9.54 -4.31 -8.07
N SER A 124 10.76 -4.61 -7.60
CA SER A 124 11.02 -5.88 -6.92
C SER A 124 10.17 -6.00 -5.65
N ALA A 125 10.19 -4.99 -4.78
CA ALA A 125 9.40 -4.98 -3.54
C ALA A 125 7.89 -5.13 -3.83
N LEU A 126 7.38 -4.41 -4.84
CA LEU A 126 5.97 -4.46 -5.24
C LEU A 126 5.59 -5.86 -5.77
N ARG A 127 6.42 -6.46 -6.64
CA ARG A 127 6.18 -7.80 -7.19
C ARG A 127 6.20 -8.88 -6.11
N ILE A 128 7.11 -8.77 -5.13
CA ILE A 128 7.16 -9.69 -3.99
C ILE A 128 5.85 -9.57 -3.20
N ALA A 129 5.44 -8.35 -2.86
CA ALA A 129 4.19 -8.11 -2.12
C ALA A 129 2.98 -8.65 -2.90
N LYS A 130 2.90 -8.37 -4.20
CA LYS A 130 1.82 -8.84 -5.08
C LYS A 130 1.74 -10.38 -5.12
N LYS A 131 2.88 -11.03 -5.31
CA LYS A 131 2.99 -12.49 -5.31
C LYS A 131 2.43 -13.09 -4.01
N ILE A 132 2.75 -12.50 -2.87
CA ILE A 132 2.29 -12.98 -1.56
C ILE A 132 0.80 -12.67 -1.36
N ALA A 133 0.34 -11.47 -1.69
CA ALA A 133 -1.07 -11.08 -1.57
C ALA A 133 -2.00 -11.98 -2.39
N ASP A 134 -1.56 -12.38 -3.59
CA ASP A 134 -2.33 -13.24 -4.48
C ASP A 134 -2.36 -14.72 -4.02
N ASN A 135 -1.53 -15.10 -3.05
CA ASN A 135 -1.42 -16.46 -2.54
C ASN A 135 -1.60 -16.49 -1.01
N PRO A 136 -2.81 -16.20 -0.52
CA PRO A 136 -3.08 -16.12 0.92
C PRO A 136 -2.87 -17.47 1.60
N ILE A 137 -2.31 -17.45 2.81
CA ILE A 137 -2.04 -18.63 3.62
C ILE A 137 -3.31 -19.05 4.37
N HIS A 138 -4.11 -18.09 4.80
CA HIS A 138 -5.33 -18.34 5.56
C HIS A 138 -6.56 -17.85 4.80
N GLY A 139 -7.62 -18.66 4.81
CA GLY A 139 -8.91 -18.32 4.27
C GLY A 139 -9.01 -18.41 2.74
N GLU A 140 -10.16 -18.07 2.23
CA GLU A 140 -10.46 -18.11 0.81
C GLU A 140 -10.24 -16.74 0.14
N GLU A 141 -10.22 -15.67 0.93
CA GLU A 141 -10.09 -14.31 0.44
C GLU A 141 -8.62 -13.92 0.26
N GLN A 142 -8.28 -13.39 -0.91
CA GLN A 142 -6.94 -12.86 -1.19
C GLN A 142 -6.65 -11.64 -0.33
N ASN A 143 -5.40 -11.48 0.10
CA ASN A 143 -4.95 -10.27 0.78
C ASN A 143 -4.98 -9.09 -0.21
N LEU A 144 -5.11 -7.88 0.32
CA LEU A 144 -4.89 -6.66 -0.46
C LEU A 144 -3.39 -6.40 -0.56
N MET A 145 -2.94 -5.89 -1.71
CA MET A 145 -1.56 -5.43 -1.87
C MET A 145 -1.53 -3.91 -1.80
N SER A 146 -0.74 -3.38 -0.89
CA SER A 146 -0.55 -1.93 -0.75
C SER A 146 0.77 -1.50 -1.37
N GLY A 147 0.71 -0.49 -2.26
CA GLY A 147 1.87 0.33 -2.55
C GLY A 147 2.15 1.22 -1.34
N ASN A 148 3.40 1.66 -1.17
CA ASN A 148 3.79 2.50 -0.04
C ASN A 148 4.62 3.68 -0.52
N ILE A 149 4.27 4.88 -0.04
CA ILE A 149 5.11 6.09 -0.13
C ILE A 149 5.27 6.66 1.28
N SER A 150 6.35 7.35 1.52
CA SER A 150 6.65 7.92 2.83
C SER A 150 7.16 9.35 2.71
N ASN A 151 7.33 10.03 3.84
CA ASN A 151 7.91 11.37 3.84
C ASN A 151 9.15 11.43 2.93
N SER A 152 9.29 12.52 2.20
CA SER A 152 10.34 12.67 1.16
C SER A 152 11.73 12.97 1.71
N ASN A 153 11.79 13.46 2.94
CA ASN A 153 13.01 14.00 3.58
C ASN A 153 13.55 15.29 2.95
N ILE A 154 12.93 15.81 1.90
CA ILE A 154 13.32 17.05 1.23
C ILE A 154 12.23 18.13 1.21
N TRP A 155 11.06 17.84 1.81
CA TRP A 155 9.97 18.83 1.89
C TRP A 155 10.41 20.07 2.67
N GLU A 156 10.31 21.24 2.06
CA GLU A 156 10.54 22.54 2.67
C GLU A 156 9.32 23.43 2.43
N GLN A 157 8.69 23.90 3.51
CA GLN A 157 7.39 24.57 3.50
C GLN A 157 7.28 25.71 2.47
N ASP A 158 8.28 26.55 2.36
CA ASP A 158 8.27 27.74 1.49
C ASP A 158 9.09 27.58 0.20
N ASN A 159 9.44 26.35 -0.17
CA ASN A 159 10.32 26.07 -1.30
C ASN A 159 9.56 25.33 -2.42
N LYS A 160 9.08 26.09 -3.41
CA LYS A 160 8.38 25.54 -4.57
C LYS A 160 9.19 24.48 -5.32
N LYS A 161 10.51 24.60 -5.34
CA LYS A 161 11.37 23.61 -6.01
C LYS A 161 11.27 22.26 -5.29
N SER A 162 11.34 22.25 -3.95
CA SER A 162 11.20 21.02 -3.18
C SER A 162 9.81 20.39 -3.41
N HIS A 163 8.74 21.20 -3.50
CA HIS A 163 7.38 20.70 -3.77
C HIS A 163 7.29 19.99 -5.12
N ILE A 164 7.93 20.53 -6.16
CA ILE A 164 7.97 19.93 -7.51
C ILE A 164 8.76 18.60 -7.47
N GLU A 165 9.90 18.59 -6.77
CA GLU A 165 10.72 17.39 -6.63
C GLU A 165 9.95 16.28 -5.89
N VAL A 166 9.26 16.63 -4.81
CA VAL A 166 8.43 15.69 -4.04
C VAL A 166 7.27 15.17 -4.90
N GLU A 167 6.61 16.05 -5.66
CA GLU A 167 5.54 15.63 -6.58
C GLU A 167 6.05 14.58 -7.58
N HIS A 168 7.21 14.78 -8.18
CA HIS A 168 7.83 13.82 -9.10
C HIS A 168 8.12 12.49 -8.40
N MET A 169 8.75 12.55 -7.21
CA MET A 169 9.09 11.37 -6.42
C MET A 169 7.86 10.52 -6.09
N PHE A 170 6.80 11.16 -5.59
CA PHE A 170 5.59 10.44 -5.22
C PHE A 170 4.86 9.89 -6.46
N THR A 171 4.84 10.67 -7.55
CA THR A 171 4.19 10.24 -8.80
C THR A 171 4.85 8.96 -9.33
N GLU A 172 6.17 8.93 -9.47
CA GLU A 172 6.85 7.74 -10.00
C GLU A 172 6.62 6.50 -9.13
N MET A 173 6.63 6.65 -7.79
CA MET A 173 6.40 5.52 -6.88
C MET A 173 4.95 5.01 -6.96
N VAL A 174 3.98 5.92 -7.06
CA VAL A 174 2.56 5.57 -7.22
C VAL A 174 2.33 4.90 -8.59
N ASP A 175 2.94 5.41 -9.65
CA ASP A 175 2.83 4.83 -10.99
C ASP A 175 3.36 3.39 -11.01
N TRP A 176 4.52 3.13 -10.39
CA TRP A 176 5.05 1.77 -10.29
C TRP A 176 4.13 0.86 -9.49
N ALA A 177 3.53 1.36 -8.40
CA ALA A 177 2.59 0.58 -7.59
C ALA A 177 1.33 0.20 -8.41
N ILE A 178 0.81 1.14 -9.21
CA ILE A 178 -0.32 0.87 -10.14
C ILE A 178 0.08 -0.21 -11.16
N ASP A 179 1.23 -0.04 -11.81
CA ASP A 179 1.74 -0.97 -12.81
C ASP A 179 1.86 -2.40 -12.26
N GLU A 180 2.30 -2.55 -11.02
CA GLU A 180 2.49 -3.84 -10.37
C GLU A 180 1.23 -4.34 -9.66
N GLY A 181 0.10 -3.64 -9.82
CA GLY A 181 -1.22 -4.09 -9.42
C GLY A 181 -1.61 -3.88 -7.96
N ALA A 182 -1.24 -2.74 -7.40
CA ALA A 182 -1.65 -2.35 -6.04
C ALA A 182 -3.17 -2.19 -5.95
N ASP A 183 -3.74 -2.59 -4.81
CA ASP A 183 -5.16 -2.44 -4.50
C ASP A 183 -5.46 -1.13 -3.75
N LEU A 184 -4.43 -0.56 -3.13
CA LEU A 184 -4.49 0.71 -2.40
C LEU A 184 -3.07 1.29 -2.31
N ILE A 185 -2.98 2.56 -1.92
CA ILE A 185 -1.68 3.19 -1.62
C ILE A 185 -1.71 3.69 -0.18
N MET A 186 -0.67 3.34 0.58
CA MET A 186 -0.44 3.86 1.92
C MET A 186 0.65 4.93 1.85
N GLY A 187 0.28 6.14 2.25
CA GLY A 187 1.23 7.21 2.51
C GLY A 187 1.48 7.29 4.01
N GLU A 188 2.73 7.24 4.44
CA GLU A 188 3.03 7.14 5.86
C GLU A 188 4.17 8.03 6.34
N THR A 189 4.17 8.29 7.64
CA THR A 189 5.25 8.98 8.36
C THR A 189 5.47 10.41 7.87
N PHE A 190 4.38 11.10 7.52
CA PHE A 190 4.47 12.50 7.10
C PHE A 190 4.62 13.42 8.32
N TYR A 191 5.64 14.26 8.29
CA TYR A 191 5.94 15.24 9.34
C TYR A 191 5.27 16.60 9.11
N TYR A 192 5.01 16.92 7.84
CA TYR A 192 4.36 18.15 7.39
C TYR A 192 2.97 17.82 6.88
N ALA A 193 1.96 18.59 7.29
CA ALA A 193 0.59 18.43 6.80
C ALA A 193 0.52 18.65 5.28
N GLU A 194 1.20 19.71 4.81
CA GLU A 194 1.21 20.06 3.38
C GLU A 194 1.84 18.97 2.50
N GLU A 195 2.88 18.28 3.01
CA GLU A 195 3.47 17.12 2.31
C GLU A 195 2.48 15.96 2.24
N ALA A 196 1.75 15.68 3.34
CA ALA A 196 0.71 14.66 3.37
C ALA A 196 -0.42 14.99 2.39
N TYR A 197 -0.80 16.27 2.30
CA TYR A 197 -1.83 16.72 1.32
C TYR A 197 -1.35 16.51 -0.12
N LYS A 198 -0.06 16.79 -0.40
CA LYS A 198 0.52 16.56 -1.73
C LYS A 198 0.53 15.06 -2.06
N ALA A 199 0.92 14.21 -1.11
CA ALA A 199 0.90 12.76 -1.27
C ALA A 199 -0.52 12.28 -1.61
N LEU A 200 -1.51 12.72 -0.83
CA LEU A 200 -2.92 12.38 -1.06
C LEU A 200 -3.40 12.81 -2.45
N GLU A 201 -3.09 14.04 -2.86
CA GLU A 201 -3.44 14.56 -4.20
C GLU A 201 -2.97 13.60 -5.30
N ILE A 202 -1.72 13.12 -5.18
CA ILE A 202 -1.12 12.22 -6.17
C ILE A 202 -1.80 10.84 -6.14
N ILE A 203 -2.00 10.29 -4.94
CA ILE A 203 -2.67 8.98 -4.80
C ILE A 203 -4.09 9.04 -5.40
N LYS A 204 -4.85 10.10 -5.12
CA LYS A 204 -6.23 10.22 -5.62
C LYS A 204 -6.29 10.30 -7.16
N LYS A 205 -5.26 10.81 -7.82
CA LYS A 205 -5.17 10.80 -9.30
C LYS A 205 -5.12 9.37 -9.86
N SER A 206 -4.63 8.40 -9.07
CA SER A 206 -4.57 6.99 -9.46
C SER A 206 -5.94 6.28 -9.43
N GLY A 207 -6.90 6.83 -8.70
CA GLY A 207 -8.21 6.21 -8.49
C GLY A 207 -8.22 5.12 -7.41
N LEU A 208 -7.07 4.80 -6.81
CA LEU A 208 -6.96 3.81 -5.75
C LEU A 208 -7.36 4.39 -4.39
N PRO A 209 -7.83 3.56 -3.45
CA PRO A 209 -8.01 3.99 -2.07
C PRO A 209 -6.72 4.53 -1.46
N ALA A 210 -6.85 5.66 -0.74
CA ALA A 210 -5.74 6.38 -0.12
C ALA A 210 -5.80 6.24 1.41
N VAL A 211 -4.75 5.64 1.99
CA VAL A 211 -4.53 5.60 3.44
C VAL A 211 -3.40 6.58 3.75
N ILE A 212 -3.65 7.58 4.61
CA ILE A 212 -2.63 8.58 4.95
C ILE A 212 -2.37 8.56 6.45
N ASN A 213 -1.13 8.27 6.83
CA ASN A 213 -0.68 8.25 8.22
C ASN A 213 0.31 9.39 8.47
N ILE A 214 -0.02 10.23 9.44
CA ILE A 214 0.85 11.33 9.88
C ILE A 214 1.71 10.89 11.06
N ALA A 215 2.86 11.54 11.22
CA ALA A 215 3.82 11.20 12.28
C ALA A 215 4.28 12.49 12.99
N PRO A 216 3.40 13.10 13.80
CA PRO A 216 3.74 14.35 14.46
C PRO A 216 4.88 14.15 15.48
N MET A 217 5.93 14.95 15.33
CA MET A 217 7.11 14.89 16.20
C MET A 217 6.92 15.67 17.50
N ALA A 218 6.07 16.71 17.49
CA ALA A 218 5.71 17.48 18.67
C ALA A 218 4.30 17.13 19.16
N GLU A 219 3.94 17.63 20.33
CA GLU A 219 2.59 17.40 20.86
C GLU A 219 1.56 18.17 20.04
N ASN A 220 0.56 17.45 19.54
CA ASN A 220 -0.64 17.98 18.88
C ASN A 220 -0.38 18.85 17.64
N ILE A 221 0.83 18.86 17.08
CA ILE A 221 1.17 19.77 15.98
C ILE A 221 2.10 19.11 14.96
N MET A 222 1.89 19.39 13.69
CA MET A 222 2.78 19.04 12.59
C MET A 222 3.93 20.06 12.48
N ARG A 223 4.99 19.75 11.73
CA ARG A 223 6.16 20.65 11.59
C ARG A 223 5.83 22.01 10.96
N ASP A 224 4.79 22.04 10.14
CA ASP A 224 4.28 23.28 9.49
C ASP A 224 3.29 24.05 10.36
N GLY A 225 3.14 23.66 11.64
CA GLY A 225 2.34 24.39 12.61
C GLY A 225 0.84 24.09 12.58
N ILE A 226 0.42 23.15 11.75
CA ILE A 226 -0.99 22.74 11.63
C ILE A 226 -1.29 21.68 12.72
N SER A 227 -2.45 21.77 13.38
CA SER A 227 -2.79 20.79 14.42
C SER A 227 -3.02 19.40 13.79
N ILE A 228 -2.78 18.33 14.57
CA ILE A 228 -3.05 16.94 14.16
C ILE A 228 -4.50 16.80 13.69
N ILE A 229 -5.43 17.37 14.46
CA ILE A 229 -6.88 17.25 14.17
C ILE A 229 -7.24 17.98 12.87
N ASP A 230 -6.74 19.20 12.70
CA ASP A 230 -7.02 19.96 11.46
C ASP A 230 -6.37 19.29 10.25
N THR A 231 -5.18 18.71 10.41
CA THR A 231 -4.53 17.92 9.35
C THR A 231 -5.42 16.75 8.93
N CYS A 232 -5.94 15.98 9.89
CA CYS A 232 -6.79 14.82 9.58
C CYS A 232 -8.13 15.23 8.94
N LYS A 233 -8.74 16.33 9.42
CA LYS A 233 -9.97 16.88 8.80
C LYS A 233 -9.73 17.31 7.36
N GLU A 234 -8.62 17.98 7.11
CA GLU A 234 -8.28 18.44 5.76
C GLU A 234 -7.95 17.25 4.84
N LEU A 235 -7.26 16.23 5.34
CA LEU A 235 -7.05 14.98 4.59
C LEU A 235 -8.38 14.34 4.21
N GLU A 236 -9.32 14.23 5.17
CA GLU A 236 -10.66 13.72 4.87
C GLU A 236 -11.36 14.59 3.83
N HIS A 237 -11.35 15.91 4.00
CA HIS A 237 -11.99 16.87 3.08
C HIS A 237 -11.44 16.70 1.65
N ARG A 238 -10.15 16.43 1.51
CA ARG A 238 -9.49 16.19 0.22
C ARG A 238 -9.71 14.77 -0.32
N GLY A 239 -10.42 13.93 0.41
CA GLY A 239 -10.86 12.61 -0.05
C GLY A 239 -9.98 11.43 0.37
N ALA A 240 -9.23 11.54 1.45
CA ALA A 240 -8.56 10.39 2.03
C ALA A 240 -9.61 9.35 2.48
N ASP A 241 -9.37 8.09 2.19
CA ASP A 241 -10.29 7.01 2.54
C ASP A 241 -10.06 6.54 3.98
N VAL A 242 -8.81 6.62 4.43
CA VAL A 242 -8.39 6.31 5.80
C VAL A 242 -7.35 7.35 6.23
N VAL A 243 -7.48 7.88 7.44
CA VAL A 243 -6.44 8.74 8.03
C VAL A 243 -6.05 8.23 9.41
N GLY A 244 -4.76 8.32 9.74
CA GLY A 244 -4.26 7.81 11.01
C GLY A 244 -2.90 8.35 11.37
N MET A 245 -2.25 7.64 12.29
CA MET A 245 -0.92 8.00 12.79
C MET A 245 -0.03 6.77 12.81
N ASN A 246 1.26 6.98 12.57
CA ASN A 246 2.27 5.94 12.73
C ASN A 246 3.59 6.52 13.24
N CYS A 247 4.48 5.66 13.67
CA CYS A 247 5.86 6.01 14.08
C CYS A 247 6.00 6.93 15.30
N PHE A 248 7.23 7.08 15.78
CA PHE A 248 7.73 8.01 16.81
C PHE A 248 7.13 7.87 18.20
N ARG A 249 5.94 7.30 18.36
CA ARG A 249 5.25 7.26 19.64
C ARG A 249 4.73 5.85 19.91
N GLY A 250 4.74 5.45 21.18
CA GLY A 250 4.14 4.19 21.59
C GLY A 250 2.61 4.30 21.71
N PRO A 251 1.92 3.16 21.82
CA PRO A 251 0.45 3.13 21.86
C PRO A 251 -0.17 4.01 22.96
N ALA A 252 0.47 4.06 24.13
CA ALA A 252 -0.03 4.87 25.26
C ALA A 252 -0.12 6.36 24.92
N THR A 253 0.79 6.85 24.07
CA THR A 253 0.82 8.25 23.63
C THR A 253 -0.10 8.48 22.42
N MET A 254 -0.17 7.51 21.50
CA MET A 254 -0.94 7.66 20.28
C MET A 254 -2.45 7.50 20.47
N LEU A 255 -2.88 6.59 21.35
CA LEU A 255 -4.30 6.27 21.54
C LEU A 255 -5.17 7.48 21.89
N PRO A 256 -4.73 8.41 22.77
CA PRO A 256 -5.53 9.63 23.02
C PRO A 256 -5.77 10.44 21.75
N TYR A 257 -4.73 10.67 20.94
CA TYR A 257 -4.86 11.41 19.67
C TYR A 257 -5.76 10.68 18.67
N LEU A 258 -5.62 9.36 18.56
CA LEU A 258 -6.47 8.56 17.67
C LEU A 258 -7.95 8.65 18.07
N LYS A 259 -8.25 8.70 19.36
CA LYS A 259 -9.62 8.89 19.85
C LYS A 259 -10.17 10.27 19.45
N GLU A 260 -9.35 11.32 19.57
CA GLU A 260 -9.73 12.67 19.15
C GLU A 260 -9.92 12.75 17.63
N ILE A 261 -9.01 12.15 16.86
CA ILE A 261 -9.13 12.06 15.38
C ILE A 261 -10.45 11.37 15.04
N ARG A 262 -10.72 10.20 15.61
CA ARG A 262 -11.94 9.41 15.33
C ARG A 262 -13.22 10.22 15.60
N GLN A 263 -13.22 11.09 16.60
CA GLN A 263 -14.36 11.97 16.93
C GLN A 263 -14.50 13.14 15.94
N ALA A 264 -13.42 13.50 15.28
CA ALA A 264 -13.34 14.71 14.45
C ALA A 264 -13.59 14.45 12.95
N ILE A 265 -13.53 13.16 12.52
CA ILE A 265 -13.65 12.76 11.11
C ILE A 265 -14.73 11.70 10.92
N ASN A 266 -15.18 11.50 9.70
CA ASN A 266 -16.18 10.49 9.31
C ASN A 266 -15.58 9.33 8.53
N CYS A 267 -14.46 9.55 7.81
CA CYS A 267 -13.75 8.48 7.11
C CYS A 267 -13.13 7.48 8.11
N HIS A 268 -12.58 6.44 7.63
CA HIS A 268 -11.98 5.42 8.52
C HIS A 268 -10.72 5.95 9.20
N UNK A 269 -10.54 5.48 10.26
CA UNK A 269 -9.42 5.90 10.98
C UNK A 269 -8.78 4.84 11.55
#